data_45ab8e28988d4ce767a54fe0c13ce8f2
#
_entry.id   45ab8e28988d4ce767a54fe0c13ce8f2
#
_cell.length_a   1.000
_cell.length_b   1.000
_cell.length_c   1.000
_cell.angle_alpha   90.00
_cell.angle_beta   90.00
_cell.angle_gamma   90.00
#
_symmetry.space_group_name_H-M   'P 1'
#
loop_
_entity.id
_entity.type
_entity.pdbx_description
1 polymer ?
#
loop_
_entity_poly.entity_id
_entity_poly.type
_entity_poly.pdbx_seq_one_letter_code
_entity_poly.pdbx_strand_id
1 'polypeptide(L)'
;MNYNNQTIHKKQCVMNELQQALDKIHSADTLIIGASNGLSISEGIHIFGSNQDFYDHFGDFAQKFGFNNIIRGCFYPFAPENYWAYFARLYHYMNIKRPVTAVMNDLYQLVQDKNYFVVTSNFDNHFRLAGFDENRLFEIEGVGKDLECQTCQSVFDGTDILTQLAQIENGEIVTSDIPKCQECGGELKIHVQLDEHFVFDKTWQQKRHAYQDILAQGKHGNTVLLELGVGIRNQLIKQPFMQYTYQNPNAFYISVNKGDLWIPDEIANRSVGINGDLASVIHDWATR
;
A
#
# COMPACT_ATOMS: atom_id res chain seq x y z
N MET A 1 34.58 28.42 5.63
CA MET A 1 34.31 28.15 4.19
C MET A 1 33.86 26.71 3.85
N ASN A 2 33.84 25.75 4.80
CA ASN A 2 33.54 24.35 4.46
C ASN A 2 32.04 23.91 4.48
N TYR A 3 31.16 24.64 5.14
CA TYR A 3 29.74 24.25 5.26
C TYR A 3 28.96 24.40 3.96
N ASN A 4 29.21 25.45 3.17
CA ASN A 4 28.53 25.67 1.89
C ASN A 4 28.88 24.62 0.82
N ASN A 5 30.12 24.17 0.75
CA ASN A 5 30.56 23.20 -0.25
C ASN A 5 29.96 21.80 0.00
N GLN A 6 29.86 21.35 1.25
CA GLN A 6 29.24 20.06 1.58
C GLN A 6 27.74 20.04 1.27
N THR A 7 27.05 21.16 1.52
CA THR A 7 25.61 21.29 1.22
C THR A 7 25.35 21.30 -0.28
N ILE A 8 26.22 21.95 -1.09
CA ILE A 8 26.11 21.98 -2.55
C ILE A 8 26.38 20.59 -3.14
N HIS A 9 27.43 19.90 -2.70
CA HIS A 9 27.73 18.53 -3.16
C HIS A 9 26.60 17.53 -2.81
N LYS A 10 26.01 17.64 -1.63
CA LYS A 10 24.90 16.77 -1.22
C LYS A 10 23.65 17.01 -2.04
N LYS A 11 23.30 18.27 -2.35
CA LYS A 11 22.19 18.61 -3.25
C LYS A 11 22.41 18.11 -4.66
N GLN A 12 23.63 18.20 -5.18
CA GLN A 12 23.98 17.75 -6.52
C GLN A 12 23.93 16.23 -6.65
N CYS A 13 24.32 15.50 -5.62
CA CYS A 13 24.21 14.04 -5.56
C CYS A 13 22.76 13.59 -5.60
N VAL A 14 21.90 14.17 -4.76
CA VAL A 14 20.46 13.86 -4.74
C VAL A 14 19.77 14.20 -6.07
N MET A 15 20.12 15.31 -6.71
CA MET A 15 19.58 15.64 -8.04
C MET A 15 19.99 14.63 -9.11
N ASN A 16 21.22 14.08 -9.04
CA ASN A 16 21.67 13.05 -9.95
C ASN A 16 20.94 11.72 -9.72
N GLU A 17 20.68 11.36 -8.46
CA GLU A 17 19.91 10.15 -8.10
C GLU A 17 18.47 10.24 -8.59
N LEU A 18 17.81 11.39 -8.41
CA LEU A 18 16.45 11.65 -8.90
C LEU A 18 16.37 11.54 -10.43
N GLN A 19 17.32 12.16 -11.15
CA GLN A 19 17.36 12.11 -12.60
C GLN A 19 17.64 10.70 -13.10
N GLN A 20 18.62 10.00 -12.50
CA GLN A 20 18.93 8.60 -12.86
C GLN A 20 17.69 7.69 -12.68
N ALA A 21 16.97 7.84 -11.57
CA ALA A 21 15.75 7.09 -11.33
C ALA A 21 14.69 7.37 -12.40
N LEU A 22 14.44 8.63 -12.71
CA LEU A 22 13.48 9.04 -13.73
C LEU A 22 13.84 8.51 -15.12
N ASP A 23 15.11 8.60 -15.52
CA ASP A 23 15.60 8.06 -16.81
C ASP A 23 15.38 6.54 -16.90
N LYS A 24 15.59 5.83 -15.78
CA LYS A 24 15.30 4.39 -15.69
C LYS A 24 13.81 4.08 -15.79
N ILE A 25 12.96 4.83 -15.08
CA ILE A 25 11.51 4.69 -15.19
C ILE A 25 11.04 4.94 -16.62
N HIS A 26 11.55 5.97 -17.30
CA HIS A 26 11.18 6.29 -18.67
C HIS A 26 11.61 5.23 -19.67
N SER A 27 12.81 4.65 -19.50
CA SER A 27 13.37 3.63 -20.40
C SER A 27 12.96 2.20 -20.07
N ALA A 28 12.11 1.99 -19.06
CA ALA A 28 11.66 0.66 -18.66
C ALA A 28 10.72 0.04 -19.70
N ASP A 29 11.00 -1.20 -20.09
CA ASP A 29 10.07 -2.05 -20.85
C ASP A 29 8.99 -2.64 -19.94
N THR A 30 9.35 -2.86 -18.65
CA THR A 30 8.45 -3.33 -17.59
C THR A 30 8.74 -2.57 -16.31
N LEU A 31 7.70 -2.03 -15.69
CA LEU A 31 7.78 -1.29 -14.42
C LEU A 31 6.98 -2.00 -13.33
N ILE A 32 7.65 -2.54 -12.32
CA ILE A 32 7.01 -3.15 -11.17
C ILE A 32 7.06 -2.18 -9.99
N ILE A 33 5.90 -1.76 -9.52
CA ILE A 33 5.76 -0.82 -8.40
C ILE A 33 5.47 -1.62 -7.13
N GLY A 34 6.34 -1.51 -6.15
CA GLY A 34 6.16 -2.07 -4.82
C GLY A 34 5.82 -0.97 -3.81
N ALA A 35 4.68 -1.04 -3.16
CA ALA A 35 4.24 0.00 -2.24
C ALA A 35 3.86 -0.55 -0.86
N SER A 36 4.17 0.20 0.19
CA SER A 36 3.77 -0.11 1.56
C SER A 36 3.40 1.16 2.32
N ASN A 37 3.20 1.06 3.61
CA ASN A 37 2.70 2.10 4.51
C ASN A 37 3.37 3.49 4.34
N GLY A 38 4.62 3.57 3.90
CA GLY A 38 5.26 4.86 3.63
C GLY A 38 4.57 5.65 2.53
N LEU A 39 3.96 4.98 1.53
CA LEU A 39 3.14 5.65 0.52
C LEU A 39 1.85 6.20 1.15
N SER A 40 1.10 5.39 1.91
CA SER A 40 -0.11 5.87 2.63
C SER A 40 0.21 7.02 3.61
N ILE A 41 1.36 6.97 4.27
CA ILE A 41 1.83 8.08 5.14
C ILE A 41 2.04 9.37 4.34
N SER A 42 2.58 9.28 3.13
CA SER A 42 2.76 10.46 2.26
C SER A 42 1.43 11.05 1.78
N GLU A 43 0.37 10.26 1.79
CA GLU A 43 -1.01 10.66 1.55
C GLU A 43 -1.73 11.19 2.80
N GLY A 44 -1.07 11.16 3.97
CA GLY A 44 -1.63 11.58 5.25
C GLY A 44 -2.32 10.47 6.04
N ILE A 45 -2.23 9.20 5.63
CA ILE A 45 -2.76 8.04 6.37
C ILE A 45 -1.63 7.39 7.14
N HIS A 46 -1.57 7.61 8.44
CA HIS A 46 -0.51 7.08 9.30
C HIS A 46 -1.06 6.02 10.26
N ILE A 47 -1.18 4.77 9.80
CA ILE A 47 -1.78 3.69 10.60
C ILE A 47 -1.00 3.34 11.88
N PHE A 48 0.29 3.65 11.95
CA PHE A 48 1.13 3.48 13.16
C PHE A 48 1.21 4.73 14.03
N GLY A 49 0.65 5.87 13.56
CA GLY A 49 0.76 7.16 14.21
C GLY A 49 -0.21 7.30 15.39
N SER A 50 0.31 7.81 16.52
CA SER A 50 -0.48 8.29 17.65
C SER A 50 -0.60 9.81 17.55
N ASN A 51 -1.30 10.29 16.52
CA ASN A 51 -1.42 11.70 16.16
C ASN A 51 -2.85 12.23 16.33
N GLN A 52 -3.04 13.54 16.16
CA GLN A 52 -4.34 14.19 16.31
C GLN A 52 -5.38 13.58 15.35
N ASP A 53 -5.01 13.29 14.10
CA ASP A 53 -5.89 12.69 13.11
C ASP A 53 -6.46 11.33 13.57
N PHE A 54 -5.63 10.49 14.22
CA PHE A 54 -6.11 9.26 14.85
C PHE A 54 -7.14 9.56 15.96
N TYR A 55 -6.86 10.49 16.85
CA TYR A 55 -7.78 10.79 17.96
C TYR A 55 -9.06 11.46 17.49
N ASP A 56 -9.02 12.27 16.44
CA ASP A 56 -10.22 12.90 15.85
C ASP A 56 -11.19 11.87 15.26
N HIS A 57 -10.68 10.73 14.78
CA HIS A 57 -11.48 9.69 14.13
C HIS A 57 -11.74 8.44 14.97
N PHE A 58 -10.84 8.11 15.91
CA PHE A 58 -10.86 6.87 16.69
C PHE A 58 -10.64 7.12 18.19
N GLY A 59 -10.76 8.37 18.66
CA GLY A 59 -10.50 8.74 20.06
C GLY A 59 -11.40 8.04 21.07
N ASP A 60 -12.66 7.78 20.72
CA ASP A 60 -13.62 7.02 21.52
C ASP A 60 -13.19 5.55 21.67
N PHE A 61 -12.72 4.92 20.58
CA PHE A 61 -12.13 3.58 20.64
C PHE A 61 -10.84 3.57 21.47
N ALA A 62 -9.98 4.56 21.29
CA ALA A 62 -8.77 4.71 22.10
C ALA A 62 -9.10 4.79 23.60
N GLN A 63 -10.10 5.57 23.98
CA GLN A 63 -10.55 5.72 25.36
C GLN A 63 -11.16 4.41 25.91
N LYS A 64 -11.99 3.74 25.10
CA LYS A 64 -12.72 2.53 25.52
C LYS A 64 -11.82 1.29 25.61
N PHE A 65 -10.88 1.14 24.67
CA PHE A 65 -10.09 -0.09 24.49
C PHE A 65 -8.59 0.07 24.74
N GLY A 66 -8.08 1.29 24.94
CA GLY A 66 -6.71 1.55 25.39
C GLY A 66 -5.64 1.47 24.33
N PHE A 67 -5.97 1.38 23.03
CA PHE A 67 -4.98 1.47 21.95
C PHE A 67 -4.84 2.92 21.43
N ASN A 68 -3.72 3.22 20.77
CA ASN A 68 -3.35 4.58 20.40
C ASN A 68 -2.97 4.77 18.93
N ASN A 69 -3.29 3.83 18.06
CA ASN A 69 -3.14 3.95 16.62
C ASN A 69 -4.03 2.94 15.87
N ILE A 70 -4.21 3.14 14.57
CA ILE A 70 -5.13 2.36 13.73
C ILE A 70 -4.75 0.88 13.73
N ILE A 71 -3.47 0.55 13.50
CA ILE A 71 -3.07 -0.85 13.35
C ILE A 71 -3.29 -1.67 14.63
N ARG A 72 -3.13 -1.07 15.81
CA ARG A 72 -3.44 -1.74 17.08
C ARG A 72 -4.93 -2.02 17.23
N GLY A 73 -5.78 -1.14 16.70
CA GLY A 73 -7.22 -1.40 16.61
C GLY A 73 -7.55 -2.56 15.67
N CYS A 74 -6.87 -2.66 14.51
CA CYS A 74 -7.06 -3.77 13.58
C CYS A 74 -6.78 -5.14 14.23
N PHE A 75 -5.82 -5.22 15.15
CA PHE A 75 -5.45 -6.44 15.87
C PHE A 75 -6.13 -6.58 17.24
N TYR A 76 -7.03 -5.67 17.61
CA TYR A 76 -7.71 -5.75 18.89
C TYR A 76 -8.81 -6.83 18.88
N PRO A 77 -8.92 -7.71 19.89
CA PRO A 77 -9.92 -8.78 19.94
C PRO A 77 -11.30 -8.25 20.34
N PHE A 78 -11.94 -7.52 19.44
CA PHE A 78 -13.26 -6.95 19.65
C PHE A 78 -14.35 -8.00 19.77
N ALA A 79 -15.39 -7.69 20.57
CA ALA A 79 -16.70 -8.32 20.37
C ALA A 79 -17.27 -7.94 18.99
N PRO A 80 -18.13 -8.78 18.38
CA PRO A 80 -18.58 -8.60 17.01
C PRO A 80 -19.14 -7.21 16.68
N GLU A 81 -19.91 -6.62 17.57
CA GLU A 81 -20.50 -5.28 17.39
C GLU A 81 -19.40 -4.21 17.30
N ASN A 82 -18.41 -4.27 18.19
CA ASN A 82 -17.30 -3.31 18.18
C ASN A 82 -16.34 -3.55 17.00
N TYR A 83 -16.18 -4.80 16.56
CA TYR A 83 -15.42 -5.15 15.36
C TYR A 83 -15.99 -4.43 14.13
N TRP A 84 -17.28 -4.59 13.88
CA TRP A 84 -17.94 -3.97 12.74
C TRP A 84 -18.00 -2.45 12.85
N ALA A 85 -18.23 -1.91 14.05
CA ALA A 85 -18.16 -0.47 14.29
C ALA A 85 -16.76 0.11 13.96
N TYR A 86 -15.69 -0.61 14.36
CA TYR A 86 -14.33 -0.20 14.08
C TYR A 86 -13.99 -0.27 12.59
N PHE A 87 -14.26 -1.40 11.94
CA PHE A 87 -13.89 -1.60 10.53
C PHE A 87 -14.75 -0.79 9.54
N ALA A 88 -16.03 -0.58 9.84
CA ALA A 88 -16.87 0.33 9.06
C ALA A 88 -16.37 1.78 9.14
N ARG A 89 -15.96 2.22 10.34
CA ARG A 89 -15.34 3.54 10.52
C ARG A 89 -14.00 3.63 9.81
N LEU A 90 -13.17 2.59 9.86
CA LEU A 90 -11.88 2.54 9.18
C LEU A 90 -12.06 2.61 7.66
N TYR A 91 -13.02 1.85 7.11
CA TYR A 91 -13.38 1.93 5.70
C TYR A 91 -13.82 3.36 5.31
N HIS A 92 -14.72 3.96 6.08
CA HIS A 92 -15.18 5.33 5.84
C HIS A 92 -14.04 6.36 5.89
N TYR A 93 -13.15 6.22 6.88
CA TYR A 93 -11.96 7.07 7.03
C TYR A 93 -11.03 6.98 5.83
N MET A 94 -10.74 5.77 5.34
CA MET A 94 -9.79 5.56 4.24
C MET A 94 -10.38 5.81 2.85
N ASN A 95 -11.66 5.45 2.62
CA ASN A 95 -12.24 5.42 1.28
C ASN A 95 -13.24 6.55 0.98
N ILE A 96 -13.92 7.08 2.00
CA ILE A 96 -14.97 8.09 1.80
C ILE A 96 -14.49 9.49 2.18
N LYS A 97 -13.86 9.65 3.34
CA LYS A 97 -13.38 10.95 3.80
C LYS A 97 -12.11 11.43 3.11
N ARG A 98 -11.33 10.53 2.52
CA ARG A 98 -10.07 10.88 1.86
C ARG A 98 -10.21 10.73 0.35
N PRO A 99 -10.29 11.85 -0.37
CA PRO A 99 -10.23 11.82 -1.83
C PRO A 99 -8.85 11.36 -2.30
N VAL A 100 -8.77 11.00 -3.57
CA VAL A 100 -7.48 10.72 -4.23
C VAL A 100 -6.54 11.92 -4.04
N THR A 101 -5.36 11.65 -3.52
CA THR A 101 -4.37 12.68 -3.22
C THR A 101 -3.56 13.09 -4.45
N ALA A 102 -2.89 14.24 -4.38
CA ALA A 102 -1.95 14.65 -5.42
C ALA A 102 -0.84 13.61 -5.62
N VAL A 103 -0.39 12.96 -4.55
CA VAL A 103 0.65 11.90 -4.62
C VAL A 103 0.23 10.75 -5.53
N MET A 104 -0.99 10.26 -5.38
CA MET A 104 -1.49 9.15 -6.19
C MET A 104 -1.81 9.58 -7.63
N ASN A 105 -2.31 10.81 -7.83
CA ASN A 105 -2.51 11.36 -9.17
C ASN A 105 -1.18 11.52 -9.92
N ASP A 106 -0.17 12.07 -9.27
CA ASP A 106 1.17 12.24 -9.84
C ASP A 106 1.81 10.88 -10.14
N LEU A 107 1.68 9.90 -9.23
CA LEU A 107 2.16 8.54 -9.47
C LEU A 107 1.44 7.89 -10.66
N TYR A 108 0.12 8.01 -10.76
CA TYR A 108 -0.64 7.50 -11.88
C TYR A 108 -0.21 8.17 -13.20
N GLN A 109 -0.10 9.48 -13.21
CA GLN A 109 0.37 10.25 -14.38
C GLN A 109 1.75 9.78 -14.85
N LEU A 110 2.68 9.52 -13.93
CA LEU A 110 4.04 9.04 -14.24
C LEU A 110 4.04 7.67 -14.94
N VAL A 111 3.05 6.80 -14.65
CA VAL A 111 3.14 5.39 -15.04
C VAL A 111 2.01 4.89 -15.95
N GLN A 112 0.92 5.64 -16.16
CA GLN A 112 -0.27 5.19 -16.89
C GLN A 112 -0.01 4.65 -18.29
N ASP A 113 0.96 5.22 -19.01
CA ASP A 113 1.33 4.84 -20.38
C ASP A 113 2.39 3.72 -20.42
N LYS A 114 2.78 3.18 -19.26
CA LYS A 114 3.81 2.14 -19.15
C LYS A 114 3.21 0.74 -19.03
N ASN A 115 4.01 -0.25 -19.36
CA ASN A 115 3.72 -1.63 -18.99
C ASN A 115 4.05 -1.80 -17.49
N TYR A 116 3.15 -1.28 -16.62
CA TYR A 116 3.32 -1.34 -15.17
C TYR A 116 2.54 -2.49 -14.54
N PHE A 117 2.99 -2.88 -13.35
CA PHE A 117 2.25 -3.73 -12.41
C PHE A 117 2.50 -3.23 -10.99
N VAL A 118 1.45 -3.17 -10.17
CA VAL A 118 1.54 -2.77 -8.76
C VAL A 118 1.44 -4.00 -7.87
N VAL A 119 2.33 -4.11 -6.89
CA VAL A 119 2.24 -5.03 -5.77
C VAL A 119 2.29 -4.23 -4.48
N THR A 120 1.30 -4.39 -3.60
CA THR A 120 1.23 -3.59 -2.38
C THR A 120 0.80 -4.41 -1.17
N SER A 121 1.33 -4.04 0.00
CA SER A 121 0.85 -4.51 1.31
C SER A 121 -0.13 -3.52 1.96
N ASN A 122 -0.49 -2.44 1.29
CA ASN A 122 -1.51 -1.52 1.76
C ASN A 122 -2.91 -2.08 1.46
N PHE A 123 -3.81 -1.92 2.40
CA PHE A 123 -5.22 -2.33 2.28
C PHE A 123 -6.19 -1.15 2.15
N ASP A 124 -5.66 0.07 1.88
CA ASP A 124 -6.39 1.33 1.83
C ASP A 124 -7.22 1.57 0.56
N ASN A 125 -7.06 0.73 -0.47
CA ASN A 125 -7.76 0.83 -1.75
C ASN A 125 -7.37 2.04 -2.62
N HIS A 126 -6.36 2.82 -2.25
CA HIS A 126 -6.04 4.10 -2.90
C HIS A 126 -5.54 3.94 -4.35
N PHE A 127 -4.89 2.84 -4.71
CA PHE A 127 -4.53 2.57 -6.11
C PHE A 127 -5.77 2.49 -7.01
N ARG A 128 -6.85 1.81 -6.58
CA ARG A 128 -8.10 1.76 -7.36
C ARG A 128 -8.78 3.12 -7.43
N LEU A 129 -8.85 3.82 -6.32
CA LEU A 129 -9.44 5.17 -6.28
C LEU A 129 -8.71 6.14 -7.21
N ALA A 130 -7.39 5.98 -7.41
CA ALA A 130 -6.57 6.76 -8.33
C ALA A 130 -6.68 6.32 -9.80
N GLY A 131 -7.44 5.27 -10.11
CA GLY A 131 -7.67 4.81 -11.48
C GLY A 131 -6.64 3.81 -12.02
N PHE A 132 -5.80 3.21 -11.17
CA PHE A 132 -4.93 2.12 -11.59
C PHE A 132 -5.75 0.91 -12.03
N ASP A 133 -5.29 0.22 -13.09
CA ASP A 133 -5.96 -0.98 -13.64
C ASP A 133 -5.94 -2.12 -12.62
N GLU A 134 -7.12 -2.60 -12.22
CA GLU A 134 -7.27 -3.67 -11.25
C GLU A 134 -6.63 -5.00 -11.68
N ASN A 135 -6.49 -5.24 -12.99
CA ASN A 135 -5.80 -6.41 -13.52
C ASN A 135 -4.28 -6.32 -13.38
N ARG A 136 -3.77 -5.12 -13.08
CA ARG A 136 -2.36 -4.81 -12.85
C ARG A 136 -2.05 -4.46 -11.39
N LEU A 137 -2.93 -4.89 -10.46
CA LEU A 137 -2.85 -4.56 -9.06
C LEU A 137 -2.99 -5.84 -8.21
N PHE A 138 -1.96 -6.15 -7.42
CA PHE A 138 -1.96 -7.23 -6.47
C PHE A 138 -1.78 -6.70 -5.05
N GLU A 139 -2.84 -6.73 -4.26
CA GLU A 139 -2.81 -6.46 -2.82
C GLU A 139 -2.52 -7.75 -2.08
N ILE A 140 -1.28 -7.89 -1.63
CA ILE A 140 -0.77 -9.15 -1.05
C ILE A 140 -1.52 -9.52 0.22
N GLU A 141 -1.83 -8.53 1.05
CA GLU A 141 -2.48 -8.69 2.35
C GLU A 141 -3.99 -8.41 2.30
N GLY A 142 -4.58 -8.43 1.09
CA GLY A 142 -6.01 -8.16 0.89
C GLY A 142 -6.33 -6.67 0.80
N VAL A 143 -7.63 -6.34 0.81
CA VAL A 143 -8.11 -4.96 0.70
C VAL A 143 -9.27 -4.68 1.65
N GLY A 144 -9.22 -3.55 2.35
CA GLY A 144 -10.15 -3.22 3.44
C GLY A 144 -11.60 -2.94 3.04
N LYS A 145 -11.92 -2.94 1.72
CA LYS A 145 -13.29 -2.83 1.22
C LYS A 145 -13.98 -4.20 0.98
N ASP A 146 -13.21 -5.27 0.88
CA ASP A 146 -13.74 -6.60 0.62
C ASP A 146 -14.02 -7.36 1.92
N LEU A 147 -14.97 -8.29 1.86
CA LEU A 147 -15.37 -9.14 2.97
C LEU A 147 -15.10 -10.60 2.62
N GLU A 148 -14.69 -11.38 3.61
CA GLU A 148 -14.49 -12.82 3.51
C GLU A 148 -15.40 -13.59 4.45
N CYS A 149 -15.94 -14.72 3.98
CA CYS A 149 -16.74 -15.62 4.80
C CYS A 149 -15.86 -16.68 5.47
N GLN A 150 -15.92 -16.76 6.79
CA GLN A 150 -15.15 -17.74 7.56
C GLN A 150 -15.69 -19.18 7.44
N THR A 151 -16.88 -19.35 6.84
CA THR A 151 -17.52 -20.67 6.67
C THR A 151 -17.36 -21.22 5.26
N CYS A 152 -17.79 -20.48 4.24
CA CYS A 152 -17.75 -20.96 2.85
C CYS A 152 -16.56 -20.41 2.04
N GLN A 153 -15.73 -19.55 2.66
CA GLN A 153 -14.53 -18.97 2.06
C GLN A 153 -14.79 -18.11 0.80
N SER A 154 -16.02 -17.63 0.60
CA SER A 154 -16.32 -16.65 -0.43
C SER A 154 -15.74 -15.28 -0.05
N VAL A 155 -15.22 -14.57 -1.05
CA VAL A 155 -14.75 -13.18 -0.93
C VAL A 155 -15.56 -12.33 -1.90
N PHE A 156 -16.04 -11.18 -1.44
CA PHE A 156 -16.87 -10.28 -2.24
C PHE A 156 -16.72 -8.81 -1.82
N ASP A 157 -17.12 -7.91 -2.70
CA ASP A 157 -17.10 -6.47 -2.44
C ASP A 157 -18.05 -6.11 -1.28
N GLY A 158 -17.50 -5.58 -0.22
CA GLY A 158 -18.22 -5.18 0.99
C GLY A 158 -18.60 -3.69 1.03
N THR A 159 -18.36 -2.94 -0.04
CA THR A 159 -18.54 -1.48 -0.11
C THR A 159 -19.90 -1.03 0.41
N ASP A 160 -20.99 -1.64 -0.07
CA ASP A 160 -22.35 -1.27 0.34
C ASP A 160 -22.60 -1.54 1.82
N ILE A 161 -22.19 -2.71 2.30
CA ILE A 161 -22.32 -3.11 3.69
C ILE A 161 -21.55 -2.16 4.61
N LEU A 162 -20.27 -1.91 4.29
CA LEU A 162 -19.42 -1.04 5.09
C LEU A 162 -19.90 0.41 5.08
N THR A 163 -20.41 0.88 3.93
CA THR A 163 -21.01 2.22 3.82
C THR A 163 -22.24 2.36 4.70
N GLN A 164 -23.15 1.37 4.68
CA GLN A 164 -24.33 1.36 5.51
C GLN A 164 -23.99 1.33 7.00
N LEU A 165 -23.08 0.46 7.41
CA LEU A 165 -22.63 0.38 8.79
C LEU A 165 -21.97 1.68 9.28
N ALA A 166 -21.20 2.35 8.42
CA ALA A 166 -20.54 3.61 8.73
C ALA A 166 -21.52 4.79 8.92
N GLN A 167 -22.75 4.66 8.41
CA GLN A 167 -23.82 5.66 8.54
C GLN A 167 -24.67 5.48 9.81
N ILE A 168 -24.50 4.37 10.57
CA ILE A 168 -25.23 4.14 11.79
C ILE A 168 -24.94 5.26 12.80
N GLU A 169 -25.99 5.87 13.30
CA GLU A 169 -25.93 7.00 14.23
C GLU A 169 -25.13 6.60 15.49
N ASN A 170 -24.22 7.47 15.91
CA ASN A 170 -23.29 7.23 17.02
C ASN A 170 -22.32 6.04 16.85
N GLY A 171 -22.33 5.33 15.71
CA GLY A 171 -21.48 4.15 15.49
C GLY A 171 -21.80 2.97 16.42
N GLU A 172 -22.99 2.93 17.01
CA GLU A 172 -23.45 1.85 17.89
C GLU A 172 -24.08 0.73 17.05
N ILE A 173 -23.26 -0.23 16.63
CA ILE A 173 -23.72 -1.45 15.95
C ILE A 173 -24.29 -2.41 16.98
N VAL A 174 -25.53 -2.88 16.75
CA VAL A 174 -26.17 -3.92 17.56
C VAL A 174 -26.12 -5.27 16.85
N THR A 175 -26.37 -6.35 17.57
CA THR A 175 -26.24 -7.73 17.05
C THR A 175 -27.02 -7.99 15.76
N SER A 176 -28.19 -7.32 15.56
CA SER A 176 -29.00 -7.43 14.32
C SER A 176 -28.35 -6.78 13.11
N ASP A 177 -27.41 -5.86 13.30
CA ASP A 177 -26.72 -5.13 12.22
C ASP A 177 -25.48 -5.89 11.74
N ILE A 178 -25.04 -6.91 12.48
CA ILE A 178 -23.86 -7.69 12.14
C ILE A 178 -24.11 -8.42 10.81
N PRO A 179 -23.31 -8.12 9.76
CA PRO A 179 -23.52 -8.71 8.46
C PRO A 179 -23.23 -10.21 8.47
N LYS A 180 -23.99 -10.94 7.67
CA LYS A 180 -23.83 -12.38 7.45
C LYS A 180 -23.59 -12.65 5.99
N CYS A 181 -22.89 -13.73 5.71
CA CYS A 181 -22.66 -14.19 4.34
C CYS A 181 -24.00 -14.48 3.63
N GLN A 182 -24.19 -13.86 2.49
CA GLN A 182 -25.42 -14.03 1.71
C GLN A 182 -25.55 -15.44 1.11
N GLU A 183 -24.42 -16.15 0.91
CA GLU A 183 -24.43 -17.51 0.35
C GLU A 183 -24.74 -18.59 1.38
N CYS A 184 -24.21 -18.47 2.61
CA CYS A 184 -24.31 -19.55 3.60
C CYS A 184 -24.78 -19.11 5.00
N GLY A 185 -25.00 -17.80 5.23
CA GLY A 185 -25.33 -17.26 6.56
C GLY A 185 -24.17 -17.24 7.56
N GLY A 186 -22.96 -17.61 7.14
CA GLY A 186 -21.79 -17.69 7.98
C GLY A 186 -21.25 -16.34 8.44
N GLU A 187 -20.30 -16.37 9.35
CA GLU A 187 -19.62 -15.18 9.86
C GLU A 187 -18.76 -14.52 8.78
N LEU A 188 -18.80 -13.19 8.72
CA LEU A 188 -17.98 -12.37 7.83
C LEU A 188 -16.88 -11.66 8.61
N LYS A 189 -15.76 -11.44 7.93
CA LYS A 189 -14.67 -10.55 8.35
C LYS A 189 -14.24 -9.65 7.21
N ILE A 190 -13.49 -8.60 7.53
CA ILE A 190 -12.76 -7.80 6.52
C ILE A 190 -11.70 -8.69 5.86
N HIS A 191 -11.61 -8.63 4.53
CA HIS A 191 -10.63 -9.39 3.76
C HIS A 191 -9.25 -8.70 3.79
N VAL A 192 -8.64 -8.69 4.98
CA VAL A 192 -7.27 -8.21 5.24
C VAL A 192 -6.55 -9.25 6.08
N GLN A 193 -5.31 -9.57 5.71
CA GLN A 193 -4.50 -10.60 6.39
C GLN A 193 -4.05 -10.13 7.78
N LEU A 194 -4.97 -10.22 8.75
CA LEU A 194 -4.72 -9.88 10.15
C LEU A 194 -4.41 -11.12 11.01
N ASP A 195 -4.79 -12.31 10.52
CA ASP A 195 -4.56 -13.59 11.20
C ASP A 195 -4.34 -14.74 10.18
N GLU A 196 -4.22 -15.97 10.68
CA GLU A 196 -4.04 -17.19 9.86
C GLU A 196 -5.30 -17.64 9.11
N HIS A 197 -6.45 -17.01 9.34
CA HIS A 197 -7.72 -17.39 8.71
C HIS A 197 -8.01 -16.63 7.42
N PHE A 198 -7.07 -15.80 6.95
CA PHE A 198 -7.18 -15.06 5.69
C PHE A 198 -7.48 -15.98 4.51
N VAL A 199 -8.49 -15.65 3.72
CA VAL A 199 -8.94 -16.46 2.59
C VAL A 199 -8.15 -16.13 1.32
N PHE A 200 -7.27 -17.02 0.91
CA PHE A 200 -6.58 -16.95 -0.40
C PHE A 200 -7.52 -17.39 -1.52
N ASP A 201 -8.51 -16.56 -1.85
CA ASP A 201 -9.55 -16.86 -2.82
C ASP A 201 -9.02 -16.96 -4.27
N LYS A 202 -9.92 -17.28 -5.20
CA LYS A 202 -9.59 -17.41 -6.63
C LYS A 202 -9.05 -16.10 -7.21
N THR A 203 -9.60 -14.96 -6.82
CA THR A 203 -9.18 -13.63 -7.30
C THR A 203 -7.77 -13.31 -6.81
N TRP A 204 -7.48 -13.55 -5.54
CA TRP A 204 -6.15 -13.38 -4.99
C TRP A 204 -5.11 -14.27 -5.71
N GLN A 205 -5.47 -15.55 -5.98
CA GLN A 205 -4.60 -16.47 -6.71
C GLN A 205 -4.34 -16.00 -8.15
N GLN A 206 -5.36 -15.50 -8.85
CA GLN A 206 -5.23 -14.95 -10.20
C GLN A 206 -4.31 -13.72 -10.22
N LYS A 207 -4.45 -12.80 -9.28
CA LYS A 207 -3.56 -11.61 -9.15
C LYS A 207 -2.13 -12.00 -8.83
N ARG A 208 -1.94 -12.99 -7.95
CA ARG A 208 -0.61 -13.56 -7.67
C ARG A 208 0.03 -14.14 -8.92
N HIS A 209 -0.71 -14.90 -9.73
CA HIS A 209 -0.21 -15.45 -10.98
C HIS A 209 0.13 -14.33 -11.97
N ALA A 210 -0.74 -13.34 -12.15
CA ALA A 210 -0.46 -12.18 -13.01
C ALA A 210 0.83 -11.44 -12.61
N TYR A 211 1.07 -11.29 -11.29
CA TYR A 211 2.32 -10.76 -10.77
C TYR A 211 3.53 -11.62 -11.12
N GLN A 212 3.41 -12.95 -11.00
CA GLN A 212 4.48 -13.88 -11.37
C GLN A 212 4.77 -13.85 -12.87
N ASP A 213 3.73 -13.74 -13.70
CA ASP A 213 3.85 -13.69 -15.16
C ASP A 213 4.55 -12.41 -15.64
N ILE A 214 4.20 -11.25 -15.07
CA ILE A 214 4.88 -10.00 -15.45
C ILE A 214 6.35 -9.99 -15.00
N LEU A 215 6.69 -10.57 -13.86
CA LEU A 215 8.07 -10.78 -13.42
C LEU A 215 8.82 -11.72 -14.37
N ALA A 216 8.20 -12.78 -14.86
CA ALA A 216 8.79 -13.71 -15.82
C ALA A 216 9.04 -13.03 -17.17
N GLN A 217 8.08 -12.27 -17.68
CA GLN A 217 8.20 -11.49 -18.93
C GLN A 217 9.30 -10.44 -18.84
N GLY A 218 9.40 -9.76 -17.70
CA GLY A 218 10.39 -8.71 -17.45
C GLY A 218 11.86 -9.17 -17.57
N LYS A 219 12.14 -10.49 -17.47
CA LYS A 219 13.49 -11.02 -17.61
C LYS A 219 14.10 -10.79 -19.01
N HIS A 220 13.27 -10.54 -20.01
CA HIS A 220 13.68 -10.39 -21.41
C HIS A 220 13.89 -8.93 -21.83
N GLY A 221 13.65 -7.96 -20.96
CA GLY A 221 13.77 -6.53 -21.23
C GLY A 221 14.35 -5.75 -20.04
N ASN A 222 14.33 -4.42 -20.15
CA ASN A 222 14.71 -3.52 -19.06
C ASN A 222 13.59 -3.48 -18.04
N THR A 223 13.77 -4.17 -16.92
CA THR A 223 12.79 -4.15 -15.82
C THR A 223 13.22 -3.20 -14.73
N VAL A 224 12.36 -2.28 -14.38
CA VAL A 224 12.54 -1.40 -13.21
C VAL A 224 11.62 -1.86 -12.08
N LEU A 225 12.22 -2.04 -10.92
CA LEU A 225 11.54 -2.35 -9.66
C LEU A 225 11.53 -1.07 -8.82
N LEU A 226 10.40 -0.38 -8.78
CA LEU A 226 10.20 0.88 -8.09
C LEU A 226 9.55 0.63 -6.72
N GLU A 227 10.32 0.76 -5.66
CA GLU A 227 9.88 0.59 -4.29
C GLU A 227 9.54 1.93 -3.64
N LEU A 228 8.31 2.08 -3.15
CA LEU A 228 7.75 3.31 -2.58
C LEU A 228 7.32 3.10 -1.13
N GLY A 229 8.09 3.65 -0.18
CA GLY A 229 7.74 3.66 1.23
C GLY A 229 7.67 2.29 1.89
N VAL A 230 8.54 1.35 1.46
CA VAL A 230 8.62 0.00 2.03
C VAL A 230 9.69 -0.01 3.11
N GLY A 231 9.26 -0.14 4.37
CA GLY A 231 10.17 -0.22 5.51
C GLY A 231 10.97 -1.52 5.54
N ILE A 232 12.12 -1.53 6.23
CA ILE A 232 13.03 -2.69 6.31
C ILE A 232 12.38 -3.96 6.88
N ARG A 233 11.33 -3.80 7.67
CA ARG A 233 10.59 -4.93 8.27
C ARG A 233 9.62 -5.60 7.29
N ASN A 234 9.21 -4.91 6.23
CA ASN A 234 8.32 -5.48 5.22
C ASN A 234 9.14 -6.33 4.23
N GLN A 235 9.19 -7.63 4.46
CA GLN A 235 9.92 -8.59 3.62
C GLN A 235 9.10 -9.10 2.42
N LEU A 236 7.80 -8.77 2.34
CA LEU A 236 6.91 -9.24 1.26
C LEU A 236 7.22 -8.58 -0.09
N ILE A 237 7.77 -7.36 -0.06
CA ILE A 237 8.07 -6.57 -1.26
C ILE A 237 9.58 -6.35 -1.40
N LYS A 238 10.23 -5.83 -0.38
CA LYS A 238 11.65 -5.45 -0.40
C LYS A 238 12.57 -6.60 -0.79
N GLN A 239 12.47 -7.73 -0.09
CA GLN A 239 13.33 -8.89 -0.35
C GLN A 239 13.12 -9.48 -1.75
N PRO A 240 11.89 -9.75 -2.24
CA PRO A 240 11.65 -10.21 -3.61
C PRO A 240 12.20 -9.26 -4.67
N PHE A 241 12.08 -7.94 -4.50
CA PHE A 241 12.61 -6.95 -5.44
C PHE A 241 14.14 -6.98 -5.51
N MET A 242 14.80 -7.00 -4.37
CA MET A 242 16.26 -7.11 -4.31
C MET A 242 16.75 -8.44 -4.90
N GLN A 243 16.07 -9.55 -4.58
CA GLN A 243 16.41 -10.87 -5.12
C GLN A 243 16.19 -10.94 -6.63
N TYR A 244 15.10 -10.39 -7.16
CA TYR A 244 14.85 -10.30 -8.58
C TYR A 244 15.96 -9.50 -9.28
N THR A 245 16.33 -8.34 -8.74
CA THR A 245 17.41 -7.50 -9.27
C THR A 245 18.76 -8.24 -9.25
N TYR A 246 19.05 -8.99 -8.19
CA TYR A 246 20.27 -9.79 -8.10
C TYR A 246 20.32 -10.86 -9.21
N GLN A 247 19.22 -11.56 -9.43
CA GLN A 247 19.14 -12.68 -10.38
C GLN A 247 19.05 -12.25 -11.86
N ASN A 248 18.62 -11.02 -12.14
CA ASN A 248 18.36 -10.55 -13.49
C ASN A 248 19.26 -9.35 -13.85
N PRO A 249 20.28 -9.52 -14.70
CA PRO A 249 21.23 -8.45 -15.05
C PRO A 249 20.62 -7.20 -15.67
N ASN A 250 19.46 -7.32 -16.34
CA ASN A 250 18.74 -6.22 -16.96
C ASN A 250 17.76 -5.51 -16.00
N ALA A 251 17.66 -5.99 -14.76
CA ALA A 251 16.81 -5.35 -13.76
C ALA A 251 17.54 -4.18 -13.09
N PHE A 252 16.77 -3.13 -12.79
CA PHE A 252 17.21 -1.96 -12.03
C PHE A 252 16.28 -1.70 -10.84
N TYR A 253 16.84 -1.50 -9.66
CA TYR A 253 16.08 -1.30 -8.43
C TYR A 253 16.13 0.16 -8.00
N ILE A 254 14.96 0.74 -7.75
CA ILE A 254 14.80 2.10 -7.21
C ILE A 254 14.06 1.99 -5.89
N SER A 255 14.66 2.50 -4.80
CA SER A 255 14.00 2.57 -3.51
C SER A 255 13.85 4.02 -3.07
N VAL A 256 12.62 4.45 -2.82
CA VAL A 256 12.30 5.77 -2.25
C VAL A 256 11.73 5.58 -0.87
N ASN A 257 12.45 6.03 0.14
CA ASN A 257 11.99 5.95 1.53
C ASN A 257 12.62 7.05 2.39
N LYS A 258 11.95 7.47 3.45
CA LYS A 258 12.46 8.47 4.37
C LYS A 258 13.07 7.79 5.59
N GLY A 259 14.40 7.83 5.69
CA GLY A 259 15.15 7.34 6.85
C GLY A 259 15.52 5.85 6.81
N ASP A 260 14.69 5.00 6.21
CA ASP A 260 14.81 3.53 6.25
C ASP A 260 15.28 2.97 4.90
N LEU A 261 16.39 3.52 4.40
CA LEU A 261 16.95 3.18 3.09
C LEU A 261 18.13 2.21 3.25
N TRP A 262 18.01 1.04 2.62
CA TRP A 262 19.06 0.06 2.57
C TRP A 262 19.06 -0.69 1.22
N ILE A 263 20.24 -0.79 0.60
CA ILE A 263 20.47 -1.51 -0.65
C ILE A 263 21.69 -2.39 -0.46
N PRO A 264 21.61 -3.71 -0.78
CA PRO A 264 22.76 -4.61 -0.70
C PRO A 264 23.87 -4.25 -1.71
N ASP A 265 25.13 -4.45 -1.33
CA ASP A 265 26.29 -4.17 -2.18
C ASP A 265 26.25 -4.95 -3.51
N GLU A 266 25.69 -6.15 -3.51
CA GLU A 266 25.59 -7.05 -4.66
C GLU A 266 24.76 -6.48 -5.82
N ILE A 267 23.84 -5.56 -5.52
CA ILE A 267 22.98 -4.90 -6.51
C ILE A 267 23.23 -3.39 -6.60
N ALA A 268 24.14 -2.83 -5.84
CA ALA A 268 24.35 -1.38 -5.74
C ALA A 268 24.64 -0.71 -7.07
N ASN A 269 25.35 -1.37 -7.98
CA ASN A 269 25.66 -0.87 -9.32
C ASN A 269 24.44 -0.84 -10.27
N ARG A 270 23.35 -1.45 -9.92
CA ARG A 270 22.06 -1.51 -10.64
C ARG A 270 20.90 -1.04 -9.76
N SER A 271 21.18 -0.11 -8.87
CA SER A 271 20.19 0.41 -7.93
C SER A 271 20.41 1.89 -7.68
N VAL A 272 19.36 2.55 -7.28
CA VAL A 272 19.43 3.89 -6.72
C VAL A 272 18.50 3.99 -5.51
N GLY A 273 19.00 4.57 -4.43
CA GLY A 273 18.26 4.83 -3.22
C GLY A 273 18.05 6.31 -3.00
N ILE A 274 16.82 6.74 -2.87
CA ILE A 274 16.45 8.13 -2.64
C ILE A 274 15.90 8.27 -1.22
N ASN A 275 16.70 8.88 -0.35
CA ASN A 275 16.27 9.24 1.00
C ASN A 275 15.53 10.56 0.96
N GLY A 276 14.21 10.52 0.78
CA GLY A 276 13.40 11.70 0.58
C GLY A 276 11.93 11.52 0.97
N ASP A 277 11.22 12.63 0.94
CA ASP A 277 9.77 12.65 1.08
C ASP A 277 9.13 12.14 -0.21
N LEU A 278 8.29 11.09 -0.10
CA LEU A 278 7.69 10.43 -1.27
C LEU A 278 6.83 11.39 -2.10
N ALA A 279 6.01 12.22 -1.45
CA ALA A 279 5.15 13.16 -2.16
C ALA A 279 5.98 14.12 -3.02
N SER A 280 7.06 14.65 -2.46
CA SER A 280 7.96 15.55 -3.16
C SER A 280 8.69 14.87 -4.32
N VAL A 281 9.17 13.65 -4.12
CA VAL A 281 9.89 12.87 -5.15
C VAL A 281 8.97 12.51 -6.31
N ILE A 282 7.78 11.99 -6.03
CA ILE A 282 6.80 11.60 -7.05
C ILE A 282 6.32 12.81 -7.84
N HIS A 283 6.05 13.93 -7.15
CA HIS A 283 5.67 15.19 -7.80
C HIS A 283 6.75 15.72 -8.74
N ASP A 284 8.01 15.71 -8.31
CA ASP A 284 9.15 16.13 -9.14
C ASP A 284 9.26 15.26 -10.40
N TRP A 285 9.06 13.94 -10.30
CA TRP A 285 9.08 13.05 -11.46
C TRP A 285 7.89 13.21 -12.40
N ALA A 286 6.69 13.44 -11.88
CA ALA A 286 5.48 13.62 -12.68
C ALA A 286 5.45 14.95 -13.45
N THR A 287 6.22 15.96 -13.01
CA THR A 287 6.24 17.31 -13.60
C THR A 287 7.42 17.55 -14.53
N ARG A 288 8.35 16.61 -14.65
CA ARG A 288 9.49 16.65 -15.60
C ARG A 288 9.19 15.93 -16.89
#